data_4afeb157e2d208a246ae290a4f02fb41
#
_entry.id   4afeb157e2d208a246ae290a4f02fb41
#
_cell.length_a   1.000
_cell.length_b   1.000
_cell.length_c   1.000
_cell.angle_alpha   90.00
_cell.angle_beta   90.00
_cell.angle_gamma   90.00
#
_symmetry.space_group_name_H-M   'P 1'
#
loop_
_entity.id
_entity.type
_entity.pdbx_description
1 polymer ?
#
loop_
_entity_poly.entity_id
_entity_poly.type
_entity_poly.pdbx_seq_one_letter_code
_entity_poly.pdbx_strand_id
1 'polypeptide(L)'
;YLSWKLSEILTKSIADFKGKIVENAITGLQMIINELEVHFRLIGEFNAYNLLAVYGTAILLGMDSTEVLTLMSNLHAAPGRLEQVQNNQGLTALVDYAHTPDALTKVLETINEFRSGNEQLITVVGCGGDRDKEKRSLMSAAACQFSEKVILTSDNPRTEDPEKILDDKMEGVSHSNRRKTLRIT
;
A
#
# COMPACT_ATOMS: atom_id res chain seq x y z
N TYR A 1 7.47 -14.36 -24.94
CA TYR A 1 6.69 -13.98 -23.74
C TYR A 1 7.52 -14.31 -22.51
N LEU A 2 7.98 -13.29 -21.79
CA LEU A 2 8.68 -13.43 -20.50
C LEU A 2 7.64 -13.65 -19.41
N SER A 3 7.87 -14.62 -18.52
CA SER A 3 7.00 -14.87 -17.39
C SER A 3 7.67 -14.50 -16.07
N TRP A 4 6.93 -13.81 -15.22
CA TRP A 4 7.34 -13.41 -13.88
C TRP A 4 6.54 -14.25 -12.87
N LYS A 5 7.19 -14.79 -11.86
CA LYS A 5 6.48 -15.49 -10.78
C LYS A 5 7.14 -15.26 -9.44
N LEU A 6 6.35 -14.77 -8.49
CA LEU A 6 6.63 -14.93 -7.07
C LEU A 6 6.12 -16.31 -6.64
N SER A 7 6.95 -17.11 -6.03
CA SER A 7 6.53 -18.42 -5.51
C SER A 7 6.53 -18.38 -3.98
N GLU A 8 5.37 -18.63 -3.43
CA GLU A 8 5.29 -19.28 -2.12
C GLU A 8 5.60 -20.77 -2.34
N ILE A 9 6.71 -21.21 -1.75
CA ILE A 9 7.10 -22.62 -1.52
C ILE A 9 6.62 -23.68 -2.53
N LEU A 10 7.60 -24.28 -3.26
CA LEU A 10 7.56 -25.63 -3.85
C LEU A 10 6.75 -25.90 -5.13
N THR A 11 6.68 -25.03 -6.09
CA THR A 11 6.40 -25.49 -7.45
C THR A 11 7.54 -25.15 -8.39
N LYS A 12 8.12 -26.15 -9.07
CA LYS A 12 9.01 -25.95 -10.22
C LYS A 12 8.25 -25.15 -11.27
N SER A 13 8.36 -23.83 -11.24
CA SER A 13 7.74 -22.99 -12.27
C SER A 13 8.73 -22.73 -13.38
N ILE A 14 8.21 -22.70 -14.62
CA ILE A 14 8.95 -22.37 -15.84
C ILE A 14 9.03 -20.85 -15.99
N ALA A 15 9.36 -20.12 -14.95
CA ALA A 15 9.54 -18.67 -15.03
C ALA A 15 11.01 -18.34 -15.24
N ASP A 16 11.29 -17.34 -16.09
CA ASP A 16 12.66 -16.87 -16.40
C ASP A 16 13.28 -16.15 -15.18
N PHE A 17 12.46 -15.41 -14.43
CA PHE A 17 12.87 -14.74 -13.21
C PHE A 17 12.02 -15.20 -12.04
N LYS A 18 12.69 -15.56 -10.95
CA LYS A 18 12.04 -16.06 -9.73
C LYS A 18 12.45 -15.23 -8.53
N GLY A 19 11.46 -14.87 -7.73
CA GLY A 19 11.64 -14.25 -6.43
C GLY A 19 10.83 -14.98 -5.38
N LYS A 20 11.36 -15.06 -4.16
CA LYS A 20 10.66 -15.58 -2.99
C LYS A 20 10.66 -14.51 -1.92
N ILE A 21 9.50 -14.16 -1.39
CA ILE A 21 9.38 -13.34 -0.21
C ILE A 21 9.77 -14.20 0.99
N VAL A 22 10.73 -13.76 1.78
CA VAL A 22 11.14 -14.37 3.05
C VAL A 22 10.41 -13.70 4.19
N GLU A 23 10.37 -12.36 4.17
CA GLU A 23 9.68 -11.55 5.15
C GLU A 23 9.06 -10.33 4.47
N ASN A 24 7.84 -9.97 4.90
CA ASN A 24 7.15 -8.76 4.51
C ASN A 24 6.79 -8.00 5.79
N ALA A 25 7.56 -6.99 6.12
CA ALA A 25 7.45 -6.23 7.36
C ALA A 25 7.36 -4.73 7.09
N ILE A 26 6.99 -3.96 8.12
CA ILE A 26 6.95 -2.49 8.01
C ILE A 26 8.35 -1.90 7.77
N THR A 27 9.39 -2.63 8.09
CA THR A 27 10.80 -2.24 7.84
C THR A 27 11.25 -2.50 6.41
N GLY A 28 10.47 -3.25 5.62
CA GLY A 28 10.76 -3.59 4.24
C GLY A 28 10.47 -5.04 3.88
N LEU A 29 10.84 -5.39 2.66
CA LEU A 29 10.74 -6.75 2.10
C LEU A 29 12.09 -7.44 2.16
N GLN A 30 12.13 -8.65 2.71
CA GLN A 30 13.27 -9.55 2.55
C GLN A 30 12.92 -10.59 1.51
N MET A 31 13.71 -10.67 0.45
CA MET A 31 13.45 -11.54 -0.69
C MET A 31 14.69 -12.33 -1.07
N ILE A 32 14.48 -13.53 -1.61
CA ILE A 32 15.50 -14.27 -2.33
C ILE A 32 15.23 -14.08 -3.81
N ILE A 33 16.17 -13.48 -4.54
CA ILE A 33 16.15 -13.31 -5.99
C ILE A 33 17.44 -13.92 -6.53
N ASN A 34 17.31 -14.86 -7.46
CA ASN A 34 18.46 -15.54 -8.07
C ASN A 34 19.45 -16.09 -7.01
N GLU A 35 18.90 -16.79 -6.01
CA GLU A 35 19.63 -17.41 -4.88
C GLU A 35 20.31 -16.41 -3.91
N LEU A 36 20.21 -15.11 -4.16
CA LEU A 36 20.72 -14.06 -3.29
C LEU A 36 19.61 -13.52 -2.39
N GLU A 37 19.87 -13.44 -1.10
CA GLU A 37 18.98 -12.85 -0.13
C GLU A 37 19.24 -11.35 -0.04
N VAL A 38 18.21 -10.55 -0.25
CA VAL A 38 18.30 -9.09 -0.32
C VAL A 38 17.17 -8.45 0.48
N HIS A 39 17.52 -7.44 1.27
CA HIS A 39 16.54 -6.60 1.95
C HIS A 39 16.26 -5.34 1.12
N PHE A 40 14.98 -5.07 0.89
CA PHE A 40 14.49 -3.88 0.20
C PHE A 40 13.71 -2.99 1.16
N ARG A 41 13.88 -1.67 1.06
CA ARG A 41 13.17 -0.69 1.90
C ARG A 41 11.71 -0.48 1.49
N LEU A 42 11.27 -1.12 0.42
CA LEU A 42 9.89 -1.09 -0.04
C LEU A 42 9.06 -2.09 0.76
N ILE A 43 7.82 -1.74 1.07
CA ILE A 43 6.90 -2.57 1.83
C ILE A 43 5.73 -3.06 0.96
N GLY A 44 5.15 -4.19 1.31
CA GLY A 44 3.98 -4.77 0.65
C GLY A 44 4.33 -5.75 -0.49
N GLU A 45 3.59 -6.85 -0.54
CA GLU A 45 3.78 -7.93 -1.50
C GLU A 45 3.75 -7.44 -2.96
N PHE A 46 2.87 -6.45 -3.27
CA PHE A 46 2.81 -5.89 -4.63
C PHE A 46 4.14 -5.24 -5.06
N ASN A 47 4.95 -4.72 -4.12
CA ASN A 47 6.28 -4.20 -4.42
C ASN A 47 7.28 -5.32 -4.70
N ALA A 48 7.07 -6.54 -4.17
CA ALA A 48 7.90 -7.67 -4.55
C ALA A 48 7.75 -8.02 -6.04
N TYR A 49 6.52 -7.94 -6.58
CA TYR A 49 6.31 -8.09 -8.03
C TYR A 49 6.97 -6.96 -8.82
N ASN A 50 6.84 -5.70 -8.37
CA ASN A 50 7.48 -4.56 -9.01
C ASN A 50 9.01 -4.71 -9.02
N LEU A 51 9.60 -5.10 -7.88
CA LEU A 51 11.04 -5.34 -7.76
C LEU A 51 11.51 -6.45 -8.71
N LEU A 52 10.78 -7.58 -8.77
CA LEU A 52 11.13 -8.66 -9.68
C LEU A 52 11.05 -8.24 -11.15
N ALA A 53 10.07 -7.42 -11.51
CA ALA A 53 9.95 -6.88 -12.86
C ALA A 53 11.11 -5.92 -13.20
N VAL A 54 11.48 -5.03 -12.28
CA VAL A 54 12.63 -4.13 -12.46
C VAL A 54 13.94 -4.93 -12.59
N TYR A 55 14.15 -5.90 -11.68
CA TYR A 55 15.31 -6.78 -11.72
C TYR A 55 15.44 -7.48 -13.08
N GLY A 56 14.40 -8.19 -13.51
CA GLY A 56 14.45 -8.92 -14.76
C GLY A 56 14.63 -8.02 -15.98
N THR A 57 14.04 -6.81 -15.97
CA THR A 57 14.28 -5.83 -17.04
C THR A 57 15.74 -5.42 -17.10
N ALA A 58 16.35 -5.13 -15.95
CA ALA A 58 17.76 -4.74 -15.87
C ALA A 58 18.70 -5.85 -16.38
N ILE A 59 18.43 -7.12 -15.98
CA ILE A 59 19.19 -8.28 -16.46
C ILE A 59 19.07 -8.44 -17.97
N LEU A 60 17.87 -8.28 -18.54
CA LEU A 60 17.67 -8.34 -20.00
C LEU A 60 18.37 -7.21 -20.76
N LEU A 61 18.60 -6.07 -20.11
CA LEU A 61 19.41 -4.99 -20.66
C LEU A 61 20.92 -5.21 -20.50
N GLY A 62 21.35 -6.37 -19.95
CA GLY A 62 22.74 -6.76 -19.83
C GLY A 62 23.46 -6.28 -18.57
N MET A 63 22.73 -5.82 -17.54
CA MET A 63 23.33 -5.43 -16.27
C MET A 63 23.73 -6.66 -15.44
N ASP A 64 24.76 -6.50 -14.60
CA ASP A 64 25.18 -7.55 -13.66
C ASP A 64 24.16 -7.75 -12.53
N SER A 65 23.88 -8.99 -12.18
CA SER A 65 22.88 -9.36 -11.17
C SER A 65 23.17 -8.76 -9.80
N THR A 66 24.41 -8.83 -9.35
CA THR A 66 24.82 -8.34 -8.02
C THR A 66 24.75 -6.82 -7.95
N GLU A 67 25.19 -6.15 -9.03
CA GLU A 67 25.09 -4.70 -9.15
C GLU A 67 23.64 -4.23 -9.10
N VAL A 68 22.75 -4.86 -9.89
CA VAL A 68 21.31 -4.53 -9.89
C VAL A 68 20.68 -4.70 -8.50
N LEU A 69 20.90 -5.84 -7.84
CA LEU A 69 20.34 -6.08 -6.50
C LEU A 69 20.88 -5.10 -5.46
N THR A 70 22.17 -4.73 -5.55
CA THR A 70 22.77 -3.72 -4.68
C THR A 70 22.14 -2.34 -4.88
N LEU A 71 21.93 -1.94 -6.13
CA LEU A 71 21.25 -0.68 -6.43
C LEU A 71 19.80 -0.69 -5.95
N MET A 72 19.09 -1.78 -6.20
CA MET A 72 17.68 -1.94 -5.83
C MET A 72 17.47 -1.96 -4.31
N SER A 73 18.39 -2.50 -3.51
CA SER A 73 18.31 -2.50 -2.04
C SER A 73 18.30 -1.08 -1.43
N ASN A 74 18.79 -0.10 -2.19
CA ASN A 74 18.79 1.31 -1.80
C ASN A 74 17.58 2.12 -2.31
N LEU A 75 16.67 1.49 -3.06
CA LEU A 75 15.47 2.17 -3.51
C LEU A 75 14.54 2.52 -2.34
N HIS A 76 13.98 3.70 -2.42
CA HIS A 76 12.91 4.15 -1.53
C HIS A 76 11.58 4.15 -2.27
N ALA A 77 10.48 4.11 -1.53
CA ALA A 77 9.16 4.28 -2.11
C ALA A 77 9.07 5.60 -2.87
N ALA A 78 8.41 5.58 -4.01
CA ALA A 78 8.07 6.82 -4.69
C ALA A 78 7.14 7.67 -3.78
N PRO A 79 7.22 9.00 -3.81
CA PRO A 79 6.35 9.86 -3.02
C PRO A 79 4.88 9.46 -3.16
N GLY A 80 4.20 9.27 -2.04
CA GLY A 80 2.80 8.86 -1.99
C GLY A 80 2.52 7.42 -2.43
N ARG A 81 3.48 6.50 -2.35
CA ARG A 81 3.31 5.07 -2.64
C ARG A 81 3.76 4.22 -1.46
N LEU A 82 2.91 4.08 -0.46
CA LEU A 82 3.25 3.55 0.87
C LEU A 82 4.53 4.20 1.41
N GLU A 83 4.66 5.50 1.16
CA GLU A 83 5.77 6.29 1.65
C GLU A 83 5.72 6.36 3.17
N GLN A 84 6.79 5.91 3.81
CA GLN A 84 6.86 5.83 5.25
C GLN A 84 7.54 7.06 5.85
N VAL A 85 6.85 7.69 6.79
CA VAL A 85 7.39 8.78 7.61
C VAL A 85 7.30 8.37 9.07
N GLN A 86 8.44 8.32 9.75
CA GLN A 86 8.51 7.95 11.16
C GLN A 86 8.98 9.15 12.01
N ASN A 87 8.45 9.25 13.21
CA ASN A 87 8.97 10.16 14.21
C ASN A 87 9.66 9.41 15.36
N ASN A 88 10.40 10.15 16.20
CA ASN A 88 11.12 9.60 17.35
C ASN A 88 10.21 9.13 18.51
N GLN A 89 8.88 9.28 18.38
CA GLN A 89 7.89 8.91 19.39
C GLN A 89 7.16 7.61 19.08
N GLY A 90 7.63 6.84 18.06
CA GLY A 90 7.04 5.57 17.67
C GLY A 90 5.78 5.70 16.82
N LEU A 91 5.49 6.90 16.29
CA LEU A 91 4.42 7.07 15.31
C LEU A 91 4.99 6.83 13.90
N THR A 92 4.32 5.98 13.15
CA THR A 92 4.57 5.75 11.73
C THR A 92 3.40 6.28 10.92
N ALA A 93 3.65 7.20 10.01
CA ALA A 93 2.69 7.62 9.00
C ALA A 93 3.02 6.95 7.67
N LEU A 94 1.99 6.44 7.00
CA LEU A 94 2.09 5.87 5.65
C LEU A 94 1.27 6.75 4.71
N VAL A 95 1.91 7.24 3.66
CA VAL A 95 1.26 8.08 2.65
C VAL A 95 1.09 7.27 1.39
N ASP A 96 -0.15 7.15 0.91
CA ASP A 96 -0.46 6.41 -0.31
C ASP A 96 -1.45 7.16 -1.21
N TYR A 97 -1.36 6.92 -2.50
CA TYR A 97 -2.19 7.52 -3.53
C TYR A 97 -3.47 6.72 -3.83
N ALA A 98 -3.83 5.75 -2.99
CA ALA A 98 -5.03 4.96 -3.16
C ALA A 98 -6.28 5.86 -3.21
N HIS A 99 -6.94 5.88 -4.37
CA HIS A 99 -8.09 6.74 -4.66
C HIS A 99 -9.31 5.97 -5.19
N THR A 100 -9.25 4.64 -5.09
CA THR A 100 -10.37 3.74 -5.39
C THR A 100 -10.62 2.83 -4.19
N PRO A 101 -11.86 2.29 -4.02
CA PRO A 101 -12.17 1.38 -2.92
C PRO A 101 -11.25 0.17 -2.87
N ASP A 102 -10.98 -0.47 -4.01
CA ASP A 102 -10.12 -1.66 -4.10
C ASP A 102 -8.65 -1.34 -3.73
N ALA A 103 -8.13 -0.21 -4.23
CA ALA A 103 -6.76 0.21 -3.91
C ALA A 103 -6.62 0.52 -2.40
N LEU A 104 -7.60 1.24 -1.82
CA LEU A 104 -7.60 1.53 -0.39
C LEU A 104 -7.69 0.25 0.44
N THR A 105 -8.56 -0.68 0.05
CA THR A 105 -8.69 -1.99 0.71
C THR A 105 -7.35 -2.72 0.73
N LYS A 106 -6.68 -2.84 -0.42
CA LYS A 106 -5.38 -3.52 -0.51
C LYS A 106 -4.29 -2.87 0.34
N VAL A 107 -4.24 -1.55 0.36
CA VAL A 107 -3.29 -0.81 1.21
C VAL A 107 -3.57 -1.10 2.69
N LEU A 108 -4.82 -1.05 3.12
CA LEU A 108 -5.20 -1.29 4.51
C LEU A 108 -5.02 -2.76 4.92
N GLU A 109 -5.28 -3.71 4.04
CA GLU A 109 -4.97 -5.13 4.23
C GLU A 109 -3.47 -5.32 4.44
N THR A 110 -2.65 -4.78 3.53
CA THR A 110 -1.18 -4.84 3.62
C THR A 110 -0.68 -4.26 4.95
N ILE A 111 -1.21 -3.12 5.39
CA ILE A 111 -0.82 -2.52 6.67
C ILE A 111 -1.21 -3.44 7.84
N ASN A 112 -2.39 -4.05 7.79
CA ASN A 112 -2.84 -4.95 8.85
C ASN A 112 -2.02 -6.25 8.94
N GLU A 113 -1.42 -6.72 7.84
CA GLU A 113 -0.50 -7.86 7.84
C GLU A 113 0.77 -7.60 8.68
N PHE A 114 1.22 -6.34 8.76
CA PHE A 114 2.42 -5.97 9.51
C PHE A 114 2.17 -5.73 11.00
N ARG A 115 0.91 -5.60 11.40
CA ARG A 115 0.54 -5.25 12.78
C ARG A 115 0.62 -6.47 13.69
N SER A 116 1.24 -6.30 14.84
CA SER A 116 1.29 -7.33 15.90
C SER A 116 0.00 -7.39 16.74
N GLY A 117 -0.95 -6.46 16.52
CA GLY A 117 -2.21 -6.34 17.24
C GLY A 117 -2.20 -5.33 18.40
N ASN A 118 -1.05 -4.76 18.73
CA ASN A 118 -0.92 -3.72 19.77
C ASN A 118 -1.00 -2.29 19.20
N GLU A 119 -0.81 -2.12 17.91
CA GLU A 119 -0.85 -0.85 17.21
C GLU A 119 -2.29 -0.45 16.88
N GLN A 120 -2.55 0.85 16.86
CA GLN A 120 -3.80 1.40 16.36
C GLN A 120 -3.60 1.96 14.94
N LEU A 121 -4.44 1.51 14.01
CA LEU A 121 -4.50 2.08 12.67
C LEU A 121 -5.51 3.22 12.64
N ILE A 122 -5.03 4.41 12.31
CA ILE A 122 -5.83 5.61 12.09
C ILE A 122 -5.79 5.92 10.61
N THR A 123 -6.91 5.79 9.92
CA THR A 123 -6.99 6.10 8.49
C THR A 123 -7.58 7.48 8.26
N VAL A 124 -6.82 8.32 7.57
CA VAL A 124 -7.29 9.62 7.05
C VAL A 124 -7.56 9.46 5.57
N VAL A 125 -8.80 9.65 5.14
CA VAL A 125 -9.18 9.49 3.74
C VAL A 125 -9.99 10.68 3.26
N GLY A 126 -9.58 11.25 2.12
CA GLY A 126 -10.27 12.31 1.38
C GLY A 126 -10.87 11.79 0.07
N CYS A 127 -11.82 12.53 -0.46
CA CYS A 127 -12.33 12.33 -1.82
C CYS A 127 -12.45 13.68 -2.52
N GLY A 128 -11.99 13.73 -3.78
CA GLY A 128 -12.12 14.95 -4.59
C GLY A 128 -13.54 15.18 -5.11
N GLY A 129 -13.89 16.44 -5.34
CA GLY A 129 -15.09 16.84 -6.06
C GLY A 129 -14.98 16.59 -7.57
N ASP A 130 -16.11 16.66 -8.28
CA ASP A 130 -16.26 16.43 -9.73
C ASP A 130 -15.66 15.09 -10.16
N ARG A 131 -15.86 14.07 -9.32
CA ARG A 131 -15.42 12.69 -9.51
C ARG A 131 -16.58 11.74 -9.22
N ASP A 132 -16.33 10.45 -9.45
CA ASP A 132 -17.29 9.40 -9.15
C ASP A 132 -17.72 9.44 -7.66
N LYS A 133 -19.02 9.69 -7.44
CA LYS A 133 -19.60 9.83 -6.10
C LYS A 133 -19.84 8.47 -5.43
N GLU A 134 -20.13 7.42 -6.21
CA GLU A 134 -20.46 6.10 -5.68
C GLU A 134 -19.29 5.51 -4.87
N LYS A 135 -18.05 5.79 -5.27
CA LYS A 135 -16.86 5.33 -4.54
C LYS A 135 -16.67 6.00 -3.17
N ARG A 136 -17.31 7.16 -2.91
CA ARG A 136 -17.13 7.91 -1.65
C ARG A 136 -17.55 7.07 -0.44
N SER A 137 -18.77 6.53 -0.51
CA SER A 137 -19.31 5.66 0.55
C SER A 137 -18.54 4.35 0.67
N LEU A 138 -18.14 3.75 -0.46
CA LEU A 138 -17.36 2.49 -0.48
C LEU A 138 -15.97 2.67 0.15
N MET A 139 -15.28 3.78 -0.11
CA MET A 139 -13.98 4.09 0.50
C MET A 139 -14.11 4.30 2.01
N SER A 140 -15.19 4.95 2.45
CA SER A 140 -15.45 5.12 3.89
C SER A 140 -15.78 3.80 4.57
N ALA A 141 -16.53 2.92 3.92
CA ALA A 141 -16.81 1.58 4.42
C ALA A 141 -15.53 0.75 4.56
N ALA A 142 -14.65 0.76 3.54
CA ALA A 142 -13.36 0.09 3.58
C ALA A 142 -12.47 0.63 4.71
N ALA A 143 -12.34 1.95 4.86
CA ALA A 143 -11.59 2.56 5.96
C ALA A 143 -12.14 2.12 7.33
N CYS A 144 -13.45 2.08 7.49
CA CYS A 144 -14.09 1.61 8.72
C CYS A 144 -13.88 0.12 8.98
N GLN A 145 -13.78 -0.70 7.97
CA GLN A 145 -13.59 -2.14 8.12
C GLN A 145 -12.20 -2.46 8.70
N PHE A 146 -11.17 -1.77 8.27
CA PHE A 146 -9.77 -2.12 8.52
C PHE A 146 -9.09 -1.28 9.61
N SER A 147 -9.73 -0.22 10.13
CA SER A 147 -9.09 0.74 11.03
C SER A 147 -9.81 0.87 12.36
N GLU A 148 -9.07 1.14 13.43
CA GLU A 148 -9.62 1.46 14.75
C GLU A 148 -10.17 2.88 14.83
N LYS A 149 -9.62 3.82 14.04
CA LYS A 149 -10.15 5.18 13.92
C LYS A 149 -10.12 5.62 12.45
N VAL A 150 -11.12 6.39 12.06
CA VAL A 150 -11.25 6.93 10.71
C VAL A 150 -11.48 8.42 10.77
N ILE A 151 -10.74 9.16 9.96
CA ILE A 151 -10.94 10.58 9.75
C ILE A 151 -11.35 10.76 8.29
N LEU A 152 -12.61 11.17 8.09
CA LEU A 152 -13.12 11.55 6.80
C LEU A 152 -12.91 13.04 6.60
N THR A 153 -12.18 13.39 5.57
CA THR A 153 -11.92 14.79 5.22
C THR A 153 -12.27 15.05 3.76
N SER A 154 -12.44 16.32 3.40
CA SER A 154 -12.43 16.70 1.99
C SER A 154 -10.99 16.62 1.47
N ASP A 155 -10.88 16.42 0.17
CA ASP A 155 -9.63 16.63 -0.57
C ASP A 155 -9.83 17.91 -1.41
N ASN A 156 -9.49 17.91 -2.67
CA ASN A 156 -9.78 19.03 -3.57
C ASN A 156 -11.28 19.02 -3.96
N PRO A 157 -12.13 19.91 -3.41
CA PRO A 157 -13.57 19.88 -3.66
C PRO A 157 -13.96 20.39 -5.05
N ARG A 158 -13.05 21.06 -5.77
CA ARG A 158 -13.32 21.69 -7.08
C ARG A 158 -14.57 22.56 -7.05
N THR A 159 -15.64 22.19 -7.82
CA THR A 159 -16.89 22.93 -7.88
C THR A 159 -17.94 22.45 -6.87
N GLU A 160 -17.69 21.32 -6.20
CA GLU A 160 -18.62 20.76 -5.21
C GLU A 160 -18.43 21.38 -3.82
N ASP A 161 -19.50 21.42 -3.05
CA ASP A 161 -19.47 21.78 -1.64
C ASP A 161 -18.73 20.67 -0.85
N PRO A 162 -17.64 20.97 -0.11
CA PRO A 162 -16.92 19.98 0.64
C PRO A 162 -17.77 19.26 1.69
N GLU A 163 -18.77 19.94 2.28
CA GLU A 163 -19.69 19.31 3.23
C GLU A 163 -20.56 18.24 2.58
N LYS A 164 -21.01 18.45 1.32
CA LYS A 164 -21.75 17.42 0.58
C LYS A 164 -20.88 16.21 0.24
N ILE A 165 -19.59 16.42 -0.07
CA ILE A 165 -18.66 15.33 -0.27
C ILE A 165 -18.53 14.48 1.01
N LEU A 166 -18.48 15.14 2.16
CA LEU A 166 -18.43 14.45 3.46
C LEU A 166 -19.76 13.74 3.78
N ASP A 167 -20.91 14.31 3.39
CA ASP A 167 -22.21 13.63 3.54
C ASP A 167 -22.25 12.32 2.76
N ASP A 168 -21.85 12.33 1.46
CA ASP A 168 -21.77 11.12 0.63
C ASP A 168 -20.81 10.08 1.26
N LYS A 169 -19.73 10.52 1.87
CA LYS A 169 -18.78 9.62 2.57
C LYS A 169 -19.40 9.02 3.83
N MET A 170 -20.17 9.81 4.58
CA MET A 170 -20.86 9.34 5.80
C MET A 170 -21.90 8.27 5.53
N GLU A 171 -22.45 8.18 4.32
CA GLU A 171 -23.37 7.10 3.92
C GLU A 171 -22.71 5.70 4.01
N GLY A 172 -21.40 5.61 3.81
CA GLY A 172 -20.63 4.36 3.96
C GLY A 172 -20.31 3.99 5.41
N VAL A 173 -20.62 4.85 6.37
CA VAL A 173 -20.31 4.64 7.79
C VAL A 173 -21.51 4.01 8.51
N SER A 174 -21.41 2.73 8.83
CA SER A 174 -22.46 2.03 9.60
C SER A 174 -22.68 2.67 10.98
N HIS A 175 -23.83 2.45 11.57
CA HIS A 175 -24.16 3.00 12.90
C HIS A 175 -23.12 2.62 13.97
N SER A 176 -22.62 1.38 13.95
CA SER A 176 -21.59 0.90 14.87
C SER A 176 -20.23 1.61 14.70
N ASN A 177 -19.90 2.04 13.48
CA ASN A 177 -18.64 2.68 13.14
C ASN A 177 -18.63 4.20 13.40
N ARG A 178 -19.80 4.83 13.61
CA ARG A 178 -19.89 6.29 13.83
C ARG A 178 -19.05 6.76 15.00
N ARG A 179 -18.98 5.99 16.10
CA ARG A 179 -18.19 6.36 17.29
C ARG A 179 -16.67 6.39 17.07
N LYS A 180 -16.17 5.71 16.04
CA LYS A 180 -14.74 5.70 15.67
C LYS A 180 -14.41 6.57 14.48
N THR A 181 -15.40 7.26 13.91
CA THR A 181 -15.28 8.09 12.72
C THR A 181 -15.40 9.56 13.07
N LEU A 182 -14.41 10.35 12.70
CA LEU A 182 -14.41 11.80 12.76
C LEU A 182 -14.63 12.37 11.36
N ARG A 183 -15.38 13.47 11.28
CA ARG A 183 -15.61 14.26 10.08
C ARG A 183 -14.91 15.59 10.25
N ILE A 184 -14.01 15.94 9.33
CA ILE A 184 -13.24 17.19 9.38
C ILE A 184 -13.19 17.78 7.98
N THR A 185 -13.65 19.01 7.83
CA THR A 185 -13.58 19.82 6.58
C THR A 185 -12.28 20.56 6.51
#